data_0d7e073d2dfbbafc181a18955ccd6c04
#
_entry.id   0d7e073d2dfbbafc181a18955ccd6c04
#
_cell.length_a   1.000
_cell.length_b   1.000
_cell.length_c   1.000
_cell.angle_alpha   90.00
_cell.angle_beta   90.00
_cell.angle_gamma   90.00
#
_symmetry.space_group_name_H-M   'P 1'
#
loop_
_entity.id
_entity.type
_entity.pdbx_description
1 polymer ?
#
loop_
_entity_poly.entity_id
_entity_poly.type
_entity_poly.pdbx_seq_one_letter_code
_entity_poly.pdbx_strand_id
1 'polypeptide(L)'
;ILFRDITTLIKDEKAFAETIEQIIKKSKKYKIDKIAAIESRGFVFASAVSYLLKKPFIMLRKKNKLPADTYSVDFELEYGTATIEVHKDSIEKNDSVLIIDDLIATGGTAEAAAKLVDISGGKVAAFIFVINLFDLGGSNN
;
A
#
# COMPACT_ATOMS: atom_id res chain seq x y z
N ILE A 1 13.94 1.91 18.33
CA ILE A 1 12.65 2.45 18.85
C ILE A 1 11.51 1.65 18.27
N LEU A 2 10.59 1.29 19.12
CA LEU A 2 9.40 0.57 18.69
C LEU A 2 8.22 1.51 18.61
N PHE A 3 7.59 1.59 17.46
CA PHE A 3 6.38 2.36 17.30
C PHE A 3 5.21 1.39 17.14
N ARG A 4 4.27 1.45 18.06
CA ARG A 4 3.10 0.58 18.02
C ARG A 4 1.93 1.22 17.29
N ASP A 5 2.02 2.53 17.06
CA ASP A 5 0.95 3.29 16.48
C ASP A 5 1.52 4.15 15.36
N ILE A 6 0.92 4.02 14.20
CA ILE A 6 1.33 4.80 13.04
C ILE A 6 1.25 6.30 13.33
N THR A 7 0.26 6.72 14.13
CA THR A 7 0.14 8.14 14.46
C THR A 7 1.38 8.65 15.18
N THR A 8 1.93 7.85 16.10
CA THR A 8 3.14 8.23 16.81
C THR A 8 4.33 8.28 15.86
N LEU A 9 4.40 7.32 14.96
CA LEU A 9 5.49 7.27 13.98
C LEU A 9 5.49 8.50 13.09
N ILE A 10 4.36 8.88 12.55
CA ILE A 10 4.33 9.99 11.60
C ILE A 10 4.48 11.35 12.27
N LYS A 11 4.30 11.43 13.58
CA LYS A 11 4.54 12.67 14.31
C LYS A 11 6.02 12.93 14.57
N ASP A 12 6.84 11.90 14.45
CA ASP A 12 8.27 12.03 14.71
C ASP A 12 8.96 12.24 13.36
N GLU A 13 9.47 13.43 13.15
CA GLU A 13 10.04 13.78 11.85
C GLU A 13 11.20 12.88 11.43
N LYS A 14 12.01 12.47 12.37
CA LYS A 14 13.15 11.60 12.06
C LYS A 14 12.68 10.19 11.74
N ALA A 15 11.73 9.68 12.51
CA ALA A 15 11.21 8.34 12.30
C ALA A 15 10.44 8.27 11.00
N PHE A 16 9.66 9.29 10.68
CA PHE A 16 8.93 9.30 9.41
C PHE A 16 9.89 9.34 8.24
N ALA A 17 10.89 10.22 8.30
CA ALA A 17 11.87 10.32 7.23
C ALA A 17 12.61 8.99 7.04
N GLU A 18 13.01 8.37 8.14
CA GLU A 18 13.71 7.09 8.05
C GLU A 18 12.81 6.00 7.47
N THR A 19 11.53 6.01 7.82
CA THR A 19 10.56 5.06 7.27
C THR A 19 10.49 5.19 5.76
N ILE A 20 10.35 6.41 5.27
CA ILE A 20 10.27 6.64 3.83
C ILE A 20 11.56 6.20 3.15
N GLU A 21 12.70 6.50 3.74
CA GLU A 21 13.98 6.09 3.17
C GLU A 21 14.12 4.58 3.12
N GLN A 22 13.63 3.88 4.15
CA GLN A 22 13.67 2.42 4.17
C GLN A 22 12.78 1.83 3.09
N ILE A 23 11.61 2.41 2.89
CA ILE A 23 10.70 1.94 1.84
C ILE A 23 11.37 2.11 0.47
N ILE A 24 11.97 3.27 0.24
CA ILE A 24 12.64 3.52 -1.03
C ILE A 24 13.79 2.56 -1.23
N LYS A 25 14.57 2.33 -0.19
CA LYS A 25 15.71 1.42 -0.28
C LYS A 25 15.25 0.01 -0.63
N LYS A 26 14.19 -0.47 0.02
CA LYS A 26 13.67 -1.81 -0.24
C LYS A 26 13.07 -1.92 -1.62
N SER A 27 12.53 -0.82 -2.14
CA SER A 27 11.87 -0.85 -3.44
C SER A 27 12.85 -0.90 -4.61
N LYS A 28 14.11 -0.56 -4.38
CA LYS A 28 15.07 -0.43 -5.48
C LYS A 28 15.36 -1.72 -6.23
N LYS A 29 15.13 -2.85 -5.61
CA LYS A 29 15.38 -4.13 -6.27
C LYS A 29 14.24 -4.58 -7.17
N TYR A 30 13.17 -3.81 -7.26
CA TYR A 30 12.02 -4.15 -8.07
C TYR A 30 11.83 -3.12 -9.17
N LYS A 31 11.36 -3.57 -10.32
CA LYS A 31 10.87 -2.64 -11.32
C LYS A 31 9.50 -2.20 -10.87
N ILE A 32 9.27 -0.90 -10.80
CA ILE A 32 8.01 -0.35 -10.32
C ILE A 32 7.52 0.68 -11.32
N ASP A 33 6.30 0.50 -11.79
CA ASP A 33 5.66 1.47 -12.67
C ASP A 33 4.72 2.37 -11.91
N LYS A 34 4.05 1.85 -10.88
CA LYS A 34 3.07 2.59 -10.12
C LYS A 34 3.10 2.16 -8.66
N ILE A 35 2.63 3.04 -7.79
CA ILE A 35 2.59 2.77 -6.37
C ILE A 35 1.14 2.84 -5.93
N ALA A 36 0.69 1.83 -5.19
CA ALA A 36 -0.68 1.77 -4.71
C ALA A 36 -0.70 1.64 -3.21
N ALA A 37 -1.76 2.11 -2.60
CA ALA A 37 -1.95 1.95 -1.17
C ALA A 37 -3.44 1.89 -0.86
N ILE A 38 -3.76 1.23 0.24
CA ILE A 38 -5.13 1.05 0.69
C ILE A 38 -5.46 2.17 1.67
N GLU A 39 -6.65 2.77 1.51
CA GLU A 39 -7.05 3.85 2.40
C GLU A 39 -7.13 3.31 3.84
N SER A 40 -6.71 4.09 4.80
CA SER A 40 -6.25 5.46 4.63
C SER A 40 -4.82 5.65 5.08
N ARG A 41 -4.35 4.88 6.06
CA ARG A 41 -3.04 5.13 6.65
C ARG A 41 -1.91 4.86 5.69
N GLY A 42 -2.09 3.88 4.80
CA GLY A 42 -1.08 3.61 3.78
C GLY A 42 -0.85 4.80 2.85
N PHE A 43 -1.86 5.63 2.67
CA PHE A 43 -1.74 6.79 1.77
C PHE A 43 -0.65 7.76 2.23
N VAL A 44 -0.47 7.90 3.53
CA VAL A 44 0.52 8.83 4.07
C VAL A 44 1.92 8.46 3.59
N PHE A 45 2.24 7.18 3.66
CA PHE A 45 3.57 6.71 3.26
C PHE A 45 3.69 6.62 1.74
N ALA A 46 2.64 6.14 1.09
CA ALA A 46 2.68 5.95 -0.36
C ALA A 46 2.81 7.28 -1.10
N SER A 47 2.16 8.33 -0.63
CA SER A 47 2.25 9.62 -1.30
C SER A 47 3.68 10.17 -1.23
N ALA A 48 4.34 10.03 -0.08
CA ALA A 48 5.72 10.50 0.05
C ALA A 48 6.65 9.70 -0.84
N VAL A 49 6.47 8.38 -0.88
CA VAL A 49 7.30 7.52 -1.71
C VAL A 49 7.08 7.82 -3.19
N SER A 50 5.82 8.01 -3.58
CA SER A 50 5.49 8.34 -4.98
C SER A 50 6.15 9.63 -5.42
N TYR A 51 6.12 10.63 -4.55
CA TYR A 51 6.76 11.89 -4.85
C TYR A 51 8.26 11.72 -5.08
N LEU A 52 8.92 10.99 -4.18
CA LEU A 52 10.37 10.85 -4.26
C LEU A 52 10.80 9.94 -5.41
N LEU A 53 10.03 8.91 -5.71
CA LEU A 53 10.35 8.03 -6.82
C LEU A 53 9.82 8.55 -8.15
N LYS A 54 8.99 9.58 -8.12
CA LYS A 54 8.36 10.16 -9.31
C LYS A 54 7.55 9.13 -10.07
N LYS A 55 6.74 8.39 -9.32
CA LYS A 55 5.82 7.39 -9.88
C LYS A 55 4.40 7.75 -9.51
N PRO A 56 3.43 7.38 -10.36
CA PRO A 56 2.03 7.66 -10.04
C PRO A 56 1.58 6.94 -8.78
N PHE A 57 0.70 7.58 -8.04
CA PHE A 57 0.11 7.01 -6.85
C PHE A 57 -1.34 6.61 -7.14
N ILE A 58 -1.68 5.37 -6.85
CA ILE A 58 -3.02 4.83 -7.11
C ILE A 58 -3.69 4.53 -5.78
N MET A 59 -4.88 5.09 -5.61
CA MET A 59 -5.64 4.91 -4.38
C MET A 59 -6.56 3.70 -4.50
N LEU A 60 -6.39 2.75 -3.58
CA LEU A 60 -7.31 1.64 -3.43
C LEU A 60 -8.24 2.04 -2.29
N ARG A 61 -9.51 2.29 -2.60
CA ARG A 61 -10.39 2.92 -1.66
C ARG A 61 -11.60 2.07 -1.33
N LYS A 62 -12.23 2.39 -0.21
CA LYS A 62 -13.43 1.71 0.21
C LYS A 62 -14.57 2.01 -0.76
N LYS A 63 -15.57 1.15 -0.73
CA LYS A 63 -16.69 1.24 -1.65
C LYS A 63 -17.31 2.63 -1.66
N ASN A 64 -17.66 3.09 -2.85
CA ASN A 64 -18.37 4.37 -3.06
C ASN A 64 -17.55 5.62 -2.76
N LYS A 65 -16.23 5.49 -2.69
CA LYS A 65 -15.38 6.67 -2.52
C LYS A 65 -14.81 7.20 -3.83
N LEU A 66 -14.83 6.39 -4.87
CA LEU A 66 -14.28 6.79 -6.16
C LEU A 66 -15.41 7.15 -7.12
N PRO A 67 -15.27 8.25 -7.85
CA PRO A 67 -16.39 8.78 -8.65
C PRO A 67 -16.58 8.17 -10.02
N ALA A 68 -15.65 7.41 -10.53
CA ALA A 68 -15.73 6.89 -11.89
C ALA A 68 -15.90 5.38 -11.87
N ASP A 69 -15.88 4.76 -13.05
CA ASP A 69 -15.96 3.31 -13.15
C ASP A 69 -14.82 2.65 -12.40
N THR A 70 -15.13 1.62 -11.65
CA THR A 70 -14.16 0.95 -10.81
C THR A 70 -14.20 -0.55 -11.00
N TYR A 71 -13.07 -1.21 -10.73
CA TYR A 71 -13.06 -2.61 -10.37
C TYR A 71 -13.17 -2.70 -8.86
N SER A 72 -13.80 -3.75 -8.36
CA SER A 72 -13.96 -3.92 -6.92
C SER A 72 -13.71 -5.37 -6.52
N VAL A 73 -13.24 -5.55 -5.30
CA VAL A 73 -13.01 -6.87 -4.72
C VAL A 73 -13.54 -6.85 -3.30
N ASP A 74 -14.34 -7.85 -2.97
CA ASP A 74 -14.83 -8.03 -1.60
C ASP A 74 -13.84 -8.88 -0.82
N PHE A 75 -13.72 -8.61 0.46
CA PHE A 75 -12.92 -9.45 1.34
C PHE A 75 -13.56 -9.53 2.71
N GLU A 76 -13.27 -10.61 3.41
CA GLU A 76 -13.90 -10.85 4.70
C GLU A 76 -13.12 -10.24 5.83
N LEU A 77 -13.85 -9.66 6.76
CA LEU A 77 -13.33 -9.17 8.01
C LEU A 77 -13.83 -10.08 9.12
N GLU A 78 -13.34 -9.85 10.31
CA GLU A 78 -13.79 -10.63 11.46
C GLU A 78 -15.28 -10.46 11.68
N TYR A 79 -15.82 -9.30 11.41
CA TYR A 79 -17.20 -8.99 11.68
C TYR A 79 -18.00 -8.61 10.45
N GLY A 80 -17.64 -9.12 9.30
CA GLY A 80 -18.43 -8.83 8.11
C GLY A 80 -17.57 -8.83 6.87
N THR A 81 -18.08 -8.14 5.85
CA THR A 81 -17.42 -8.08 4.55
C THR A 81 -17.12 -6.64 4.22
N ALA A 82 -15.99 -6.39 3.61
CA ALA A 82 -15.64 -5.07 3.12
C ALA A 82 -15.31 -5.16 1.63
N THR A 83 -15.33 -4.01 0.96
CA THR A 83 -15.05 -3.95 -0.47
C THR A 83 -14.03 -2.85 -0.70
N ILE A 84 -13.02 -3.12 -1.52
CA ILE A 84 -12.12 -2.07 -1.98
C ILE A 84 -12.22 -1.95 -3.48
N GLU A 85 -11.95 -0.74 -3.96
CA GLU A 85 -12.14 -0.41 -5.38
C GLU A 85 -10.93 0.35 -5.91
N VAL A 86 -10.73 0.25 -7.22
CA VAL A 86 -9.74 1.04 -7.93
C VAL A 86 -10.37 1.52 -9.23
N HIS A 87 -10.03 2.73 -9.68
CA HIS A 87 -10.49 3.22 -10.98
C HIS A 87 -10.01 2.29 -12.08
N LYS A 88 -10.88 2.04 -13.05
CA LYS A 88 -10.56 1.10 -14.13
C LYS A 88 -9.37 1.52 -14.97
N ASP A 89 -9.11 2.82 -15.05
CA ASP A 89 -8.02 3.32 -15.88
C ASP A 89 -6.75 3.63 -15.09
N SER A 90 -6.70 3.27 -13.81
CA SER A 90 -5.54 3.60 -12.99
C SER A 90 -4.34 2.72 -13.26
N ILE A 91 -4.56 1.47 -13.59
CA ILE A 91 -3.48 0.50 -13.80
C ILE A 91 -3.54 0.03 -15.24
N GLU A 92 -2.42 0.10 -15.92
CA GLU A 92 -2.33 -0.32 -17.30
C GLU A 92 -1.83 -1.74 -17.38
N LYS A 93 -2.08 -2.37 -18.52
CA LYS A 93 -1.68 -3.75 -18.73
C LYS A 93 -0.19 -3.90 -18.50
N ASN A 94 0.17 -4.90 -17.71
CA ASN A 94 1.55 -5.24 -17.39
C ASN A 94 2.29 -4.24 -16.48
N ASP A 95 1.57 -3.27 -15.91
CA ASP A 95 2.19 -2.40 -14.90
C ASP A 95 2.68 -3.24 -13.72
N SER A 96 3.87 -2.92 -13.24
CA SER A 96 4.40 -3.48 -12.00
C SER A 96 4.05 -2.51 -10.87
N VAL A 97 3.28 -2.98 -9.91
CA VAL A 97 2.73 -2.13 -8.85
C VAL A 97 3.32 -2.48 -7.51
N LEU A 98 3.89 -1.49 -6.85
CA LEU A 98 4.33 -1.63 -5.46
C LEU A 98 3.15 -1.25 -4.57
N ILE A 99 2.78 -2.12 -3.64
CA ILE A 99 1.69 -1.85 -2.71
C ILE A 99 2.28 -1.56 -1.34
N ILE A 100 1.90 -0.42 -0.76
CA ILE A 100 2.39 -0.01 0.55
C ILE A 100 1.20 0.03 1.50
N ASP A 101 1.36 -0.56 2.67
CA ASP A 101 0.32 -0.52 3.70
C ASP A 101 0.98 -0.31 5.05
N ASP A 102 0.17 0.03 6.05
CA ASP A 102 0.71 0.36 7.36
C ASP A 102 1.08 -0.88 8.17
N LEU A 103 0.28 -1.94 8.11
CA LEU A 103 0.60 -3.13 8.89
C LEU A 103 0.02 -4.39 8.23
N ILE A 104 0.55 -5.54 8.63
CA ILE A 104 0.05 -6.82 8.18
C ILE A 104 -1.05 -7.24 9.14
N ALA A 105 -2.19 -6.61 9.06
CA ALA A 105 -3.25 -6.92 10.01
C ALA A 105 -3.94 -8.24 9.67
N THR A 106 -4.28 -8.41 8.42
CA THR A 106 -4.95 -9.63 7.98
C THR A 106 -4.50 -9.93 6.57
N GLY A 107 -4.45 -11.20 6.23
CA GLY A 107 -4.15 -11.60 4.87
C GLY A 107 -5.21 -11.17 3.88
N GLY A 108 -6.45 -11.02 4.35
CA GLY A 108 -7.56 -10.71 3.47
C GLY A 108 -7.41 -9.39 2.75
N THR A 109 -6.96 -8.37 3.47
CA THR A 109 -6.79 -7.04 2.86
C THR A 109 -5.70 -7.07 1.80
N ALA A 110 -4.58 -7.71 2.10
CA ALA A 110 -3.49 -7.80 1.13
C ALA A 110 -3.90 -8.60 -0.09
N GLU A 111 -4.63 -9.70 0.10
CA GLU A 111 -5.12 -10.49 -1.01
C GLU A 111 -6.06 -9.69 -1.89
N ALA A 112 -6.94 -8.91 -1.28
CA ALA A 112 -7.90 -8.10 -2.05
C ALA A 112 -7.16 -7.06 -2.90
N ALA A 113 -6.15 -6.43 -2.32
CA ALA A 113 -5.34 -5.46 -3.06
C ALA A 113 -4.63 -6.12 -4.24
N ALA A 114 -4.06 -7.30 -4.02
CA ALA A 114 -3.40 -8.02 -5.08
C ALA A 114 -4.38 -8.42 -6.20
N LYS A 115 -5.59 -8.84 -5.82
CA LYS A 115 -6.60 -9.17 -6.81
C LYS A 115 -7.02 -7.96 -7.62
N LEU A 116 -7.12 -6.79 -6.99
CA LEU A 116 -7.46 -5.59 -7.74
C LEU A 116 -6.41 -5.25 -8.78
N VAL A 117 -5.15 -5.38 -8.43
CA VAL A 117 -4.07 -5.14 -9.37
C VAL A 117 -4.16 -6.13 -10.52
N ASP A 118 -4.41 -7.40 -10.21
CA ASP A 118 -4.50 -8.44 -11.22
C ASP A 118 -5.68 -8.22 -12.16
N ILE A 119 -6.85 -7.95 -11.62
CA ILE A 119 -8.05 -7.69 -12.43
C ILE A 119 -7.83 -6.50 -13.34
N SER A 120 -7.08 -5.51 -12.86
CA SER A 120 -6.80 -4.31 -13.64
C SER A 120 -5.80 -4.53 -14.75
N GLY A 121 -5.16 -5.68 -14.78
CA GLY A 121 -4.19 -6.00 -15.83
C GLY A 121 -2.74 -5.83 -15.41
N GLY A 122 -2.48 -5.42 -14.20
CA GLY A 122 -1.13 -5.25 -13.69
C GLY A 122 -0.64 -6.47 -12.95
N LYS A 123 0.51 -6.33 -12.33
CA LYS A 123 1.07 -7.37 -11.47
C LYS A 123 1.66 -6.71 -10.25
N VAL A 124 1.66 -7.43 -9.14
CA VAL A 124 2.23 -6.90 -7.90
C VAL A 124 3.72 -7.12 -7.93
N ALA A 125 4.48 -6.03 -7.87
CA ALA A 125 5.93 -6.11 -7.78
C ALA A 125 6.35 -6.54 -6.39
N ALA A 126 5.72 -5.96 -5.37
CA ALA A 126 6.03 -6.28 -3.98
C ALA A 126 5.00 -5.63 -3.08
N PHE A 127 4.92 -6.13 -1.85
CA PHE A 127 4.22 -5.48 -0.76
C PHE A 127 5.25 -5.00 0.24
N ILE A 128 5.09 -3.78 0.72
CA ILE A 128 5.91 -3.27 1.81
C ILE A 128 4.98 -2.84 2.93
N PHE A 129 5.17 -3.42 4.11
CA PHE A 129 4.38 -3.10 5.29
C PHE A 129 5.22 -2.27 6.23
N VAL A 130 4.73 -1.07 6.54
CA VAL A 130 5.50 -0.12 7.32
C VAL A 130 5.86 -0.64 8.71
N ILE A 131 4.92 -1.31 9.37
CA ILE A 131 5.17 -1.78 10.73
C ILE A 131 6.32 -2.78 10.78
N ASN A 132 6.53 -3.54 9.71
CA ASN A 132 7.63 -4.50 9.67
C ASN A 132 9.00 -3.84 9.65
N LEU A 133 9.08 -2.59 9.25
CA LEU A 133 10.36 -1.88 9.20
C LEU A 133 10.86 -1.52 10.59
N PHE A 134 9.93 -1.38 11.54
CA PHE A 134 10.25 -0.99 12.91
C PHE A 134 9.79 -2.01 13.93
N ASP A 135 9.29 -3.14 13.48
CA ASP A 135 8.89 -4.19 14.35
C ASP A 135 10.11 -4.71 15.09
N LEU A 136 9.88 -5.26 16.24
CA LEU A 136 10.95 -5.84 16.98
C LEU A 136 11.66 -6.85 16.15
N GLY A 137 12.88 -6.92 16.32
CA GLY A 137 13.78 -7.72 15.54
C GLY A 137 13.25 -9.01 14.96
N GLY A 138 12.05 -9.35 15.26
CA GLY A 138 11.47 -10.50 14.67
C GLY A 138 11.12 -10.37 13.22
N SER A 139 11.02 -9.18 12.72
CA SER A 139 10.54 -9.01 11.38
C SER A 139 11.66 -8.93 10.40
N ASN A 140 12.62 -9.21 10.43
CA ASN A 140 13.75 -9.19 9.60
C ASN A 140 13.60 -9.06 8.15
N ASN A 141 12.52 -8.72 7.71
CA ASN A 141 12.36 -8.82 6.28
C ASN A 141 11.99 -7.57 5.62
#